data_2fc55c32e669782c43616d1aa1b50050
#
_entry.id   2fc55c32e669782c43616d1aa1b50050
#
_cell.length_a   1.000
_cell.length_b   1.000
_cell.length_c   1.000
_cell.angle_alpha   90.00
_cell.angle_beta   90.00
_cell.angle_gamma   90.00
#
_symmetry.space_group_name_H-M   'P 1'
#
loop_
_entity.id
_entity.type
_entity.pdbx_description
1 polymer ?
#
loop_
_entity_poly.entity_id
_entity_poly.type
_entity_poly.pdbx_seq_one_letter_code
_entity_poly.pdbx_strand_id
1 'polypeptide(L)'
;MSQSKYYSVNEDFSSEEILFDFINMAKNDLEIFGKDLLFDSNIWDITETNPGKQNTKQKIIFSNLKCSKEFNKFTIDNLIPLKEPFLSFTKAYLRYKQAMEPVKSLVPLIASMRLLEQALIEMTQTANPLNITTDVLNRAIAIGKENFTEAVVYRQGAFLQKVAQFISEKRISKIPIDWKNSAKRPNDALRVGKKADDRRNEKMPSERALEALPEIFLKATEPKDILITSIIAILFGAPNRIGEVLLLQEYCEVVQKGLDGKEKYGLRWYPEKGAEPMVKWIIPSMVDVVKKAINQIRELTKEARKVAKWYEENPNDLYIPEELKYMRNKTLLTTKDICLILFGKELKGVANLYKIYNIPYEIVNKKIIVDFKALEKAIIEALPKDFPYINKEKGFKYSETLLIQRLNEYNYIKSTILPSIDDFTIGFINDALGSRKGIFKSSIFERFGFKESNGDSIKVTTHQFRHY
;
A
#
# COMPACT_ATOMS: atom_id res chain seq x y z
N MET A 1 21.57 -21.03 -12.03
CA MET A 1 21.76 -19.75 -11.31
C MET A 1 22.95 -19.06 -11.94
N SER A 2 22.73 -17.95 -12.66
CA SER A 2 23.76 -17.32 -13.48
C SER A 2 24.80 -16.62 -12.60
N GLN A 3 26.07 -16.77 -12.94
CA GLN A 3 27.24 -16.15 -12.31
C GLN A 3 27.27 -14.61 -12.40
N SER A 4 26.22 -13.96 -12.96
CA SER A 4 26.20 -12.52 -13.24
C SER A 4 25.78 -11.63 -12.07
N LYS A 5 25.61 -12.15 -10.85
CA LYS A 5 25.16 -11.32 -9.71
C LYS A 5 26.23 -10.41 -9.10
N TYR A 6 27.50 -10.64 -9.36
CA TYR A 6 28.58 -9.85 -8.77
C TYR A 6 29.30 -9.06 -9.85
N TYR A 7 29.18 -7.72 -9.77
CA TYR A 7 30.01 -6.86 -10.59
C TYR A 7 31.47 -6.96 -10.14
N SER A 8 32.36 -7.44 -10.99
CA SER A 8 33.82 -7.45 -10.78
C SER A 8 34.46 -6.34 -11.60
N VAL A 9 35.32 -5.58 -10.95
CA VAL A 9 36.06 -4.47 -11.57
C VAL A 9 37.23 -5.01 -12.36
N ASN A 10 37.40 -4.57 -13.60
CA ASN A 10 38.64 -4.78 -14.34
C ASN A 10 39.71 -3.86 -13.74
N GLU A 11 40.84 -4.43 -13.33
CA GLU A 11 41.93 -3.70 -12.67
C GLU A 11 42.61 -2.68 -13.57
N ASP A 12 42.59 -2.89 -14.89
CA ASP A 12 43.18 -2.01 -15.89
C ASP A 12 42.32 -0.77 -16.23
N PHE A 13 41.05 -0.75 -15.79
CA PHE A 13 40.14 0.33 -16.11
C PHE A 13 40.36 1.55 -15.22
N SER A 14 40.27 2.74 -15.83
CA SER A 14 40.11 4.02 -15.12
C SER A 14 38.77 4.09 -14.40
N SER A 15 38.60 5.02 -13.45
CA SER A 15 37.35 5.24 -12.75
C SER A 15 36.19 5.58 -13.71
N GLU A 16 36.46 6.31 -14.78
CA GLU A 16 35.54 6.64 -15.85
C GLU A 16 35.07 5.39 -16.61
N GLU A 17 35.98 4.51 -16.98
CA GLU A 17 35.67 3.26 -17.67
C GLU A 17 34.91 2.30 -16.76
N ILE A 18 35.27 2.23 -15.48
CA ILE A 18 34.57 1.43 -14.46
C ILE A 18 33.12 1.92 -14.29
N LEU A 19 32.90 3.23 -14.20
CA LEU A 19 31.56 3.79 -14.09
C LEU A 19 30.71 3.45 -15.31
N PHE A 20 31.30 3.59 -16.50
CA PHE A 20 30.61 3.28 -17.76
C PHE A 20 30.25 1.79 -17.85
N ASP A 21 31.22 0.91 -17.56
CA ASP A 21 31.05 -0.53 -17.57
C ASP A 21 29.98 -0.99 -16.56
N PHE A 22 30.02 -0.44 -15.34
CA PHE A 22 29.01 -0.70 -14.32
C PHE A 22 27.59 -0.31 -14.77
N ILE A 23 27.43 0.87 -15.38
CA ILE A 23 26.13 1.30 -15.90
C ILE A 23 25.65 0.37 -17.00
N ASN A 24 26.52 -0.03 -17.92
CA ASN A 24 26.19 -0.93 -19.02
C ASN A 24 25.80 -2.33 -18.52
N MET A 25 26.57 -2.90 -17.59
CA MET A 25 26.22 -4.16 -16.94
C MET A 25 24.84 -4.09 -16.26
N ALA A 26 24.60 -3.03 -15.47
CA ALA A 26 23.33 -2.88 -14.79
C ALA A 26 22.15 -2.66 -15.77
N LYS A 27 22.39 -2.03 -16.92
CA LYS A 27 21.39 -1.79 -17.96
C LYS A 27 21.07 -3.05 -18.75
N ASN A 28 22.07 -3.84 -19.11
CA ASN A 28 21.95 -4.91 -20.11
C ASN A 28 21.85 -6.31 -19.49
N ASP A 29 22.55 -6.55 -18.36
CA ASP A 29 22.71 -7.89 -17.81
C ASP A 29 21.81 -8.18 -16.60
N LEU A 30 21.33 -7.13 -15.89
CA LEU A 30 20.44 -7.32 -14.77
C LEU A 30 19.00 -7.38 -15.24
N GLU A 31 18.28 -8.45 -14.89
CA GLU A 31 16.84 -8.63 -15.18
C GLU A 31 15.92 -8.13 -14.06
N ILE A 32 16.49 -7.54 -13.00
CA ILE A 32 15.70 -7.03 -11.90
C ILE A 32 14.71 -5.95 -12.38
N PHE A 33 13.49 -5.98 -11.88
CA PHE A 33 12.34 -5.18 -12.34
C PHE A 33 11.79 -5.56 -13.73
N GLY A 34 12.18 -6.71 -14.28
CA GLY A 34 11.69 -7.24 -15.57
C GLY A 34 12.64 -6.98 -16.74
N LYS A 35 12.56 -7.88 -17.74
CA LYS A 35 13.37 -7.78 -18.97
C LYS A 35 12.97 -6.58 -19.83
N ASP A 36 11.69 -6.21 -19.79
CA ASP A 36 11.12 -5.13 -20.60
C ASP A 36 11.24 -3.75 -19.94
N LEU A 37 12.02 -3.64 -18.84
CA LEU A 37 12.22 -2.37 -18.17
C LEU A 37 12.92 -1.36 -19.08
N LEU A 38 12.25 -0.26 -19.40
CA LEU A 38 12.85 0.87 -20.13
C LEU A 38 13.81 1.61 -19.22
N PHE A 39 15.09 1.20 -19.19
CA PHE A 39 16.12 1.75 -18.32
C PHE A 39 16.23 3.27 -18.43
N ASP A 40 16.12 3.83 -19.62
CA ASP A 40 16.29 5.26 -19.88
C ASP A 40 15.09 6.10 -19.45
N SER A 41 13.93 5.47 -19.13
CA SER A 41 12.76 6.17 -18.60
C SER A 41 13.05 6.79 -17.23
N ASN A 42 12.57 8.02 -16.99
CA ASN A 42 12.69 8.70 -15.69
C ASN A 42 11.65 8.23 -14.67
N ILE A 43 10.75 7.33 -15.08
CA ILE A 43 9.75 6.70 -14.20
C ILE A 43 9.77 5.21 -14.51
N TRP A 44 10.06 4.41 -13.51
CA TRP A 44 9.94 2.95 -13.59
C TRP A 44 8.69 2.49 -12.87
N ASP A 45 7.78 1.82 -13.57
CA ASP A 45 6.68 1.10 -12.93
C ASP A 45 7.17 -0.31 -12.61
N ILE A 46 7.36 -0.56 -11.32
CA ILE A 46 7.87 -1.84 -10.79
C ILE A 46 6.78 -2.61 -10.03
N THR A 47 5.52 -2.26 -10.26
CA THR A 47 4.38 -2.84 -9.54
C THR A 47 4.33 -4.36 -9.65
N GLU A 48 4.67 -4.90 -10.82
CA GLU A 48 4.60 -6.34 -11.07
C GLU A 48 5.79 -7.14 -10.52
N THR A 49 6.95 -6.52 -10.45
CA THR A 49 8.21 -7.20 -10.15
C THR A 49 8.74 -6.97 -8.74
N ASN A 50 8.25 -5.94 -8.07
CA ASN A 50 8.60 -5.70 -6.67
C ASN A 50 7.51 -6.25 -5.76
N PRO A 51 7.78 -7.23 -4.90
CA PRO A 51 6.82 -7.79 -3.94
C PRO A 51 6.47 -6.77 -2.84
N GLY A 52 6.04 -5.58 -3.22
CA GLY A 52 5.53 -4.54 -2.35
C GLY A 52 4.20 -4.92 -1.71
N LYS A 53 3.55 -3.96 -1.06
CA LYS A 53 2.20 -4.17 -0.53
C LYS A 53 1.23 -4.49 -1.66
N GLN A 54 0.40 -5.53 -1.45
CA GLN A 54 -0.64 -5.93 -2.39
C GLN A 54 -1.42 -4.71 -2.92
N ASN A 55 -1.68 -4.72 -4.23
CA ASN A 55 -2.50 -3.73 -4.94
C ASN A 55 -2.02 -2.26 -4.89
N THR A 56 -0.80 -1.98 -4.41
CA THR A 56 -0.24 -0.63 -4.44
C THR A 56 0.65 -0.46 -5.67
N LYS A 57 0.29 0.45 -6.58
CA LYS A 57 1.16 0.83 -7.70
C LYS A 57 2.50 1.30 -7.18
N GLN A 58 3.58 0.66 -7.63
CA GLN A 58 4.94 0.96 -7.21
C GLN A 58 5.68 1.61 -8.36
N LYS A 59 5.95 2.91 -8.20
CA LYS A 59 6.71 3.68 -9.20
C LYS A 59 7.96 4.27 -8.55
N ILE A 60 9.09 4.11 -9.22
CA ILE A 60 10.31 4.83 -8.91
C ILE A 60 10.36 6.05 -9.82
N ILE A 61 10.43 7.24 -9.23
CA ILE A 61 10.48 8.51 -9.95
C ILE A 61 11.87 9.11 -9.73
N PHE A 62 12.65 9.24 -10.78
CA PHE A 62 14.01 9.78 -10.74
C PHE A 62 14.03 11.30 -10.84
N SER A 63 13.20 11.99 -10.05
CA SER A 63 13.17 13.45 -9.95
C SER A 63 14.21 13.96 -8.95
N ASN A 64 14.63 15.23 -9.12
CA ASN A 64 15.51 15.91 -8.18
C ASN A 64 14.83 16.19 -6.82
N LEU A 65 15.59 16.73 -5.85
CA LEU A 65 15.07 16.98 -4.50
C LEU A 65 13.93 18.02 -4.49
N LYS A 66 14.02 19.07 -5.29
CA LYS A 66 13.00 20.11 -5.39
C LYS A 66 11.65 19.55 -5.82
N CYS A 67 11.61 18.80 -6.92
CA CYS A 67 10.38 18.15 -7.39
C CYS A 67 9.83 17.13 -6.37
N SER A 68 10.70 16.42 -5.68
CA SER A 68 10.29 15.48 -4.63
C SER A 68 9.62 16.16 -3.44
N LYS A 69 10.06 17.35 -3.06
CA LYS A 69 9.49 18.14 -1.94
C LYS A 69 8.18 18.83 -2.33
N GLU A 70 8.11 19.30 -3.56
CA GLU A 70 6.98 20.07 -4.09
C GLU A 70 6.11 19.21 -5.02
N PHE A 71 6.00 17.91 -4.76
CA PHE A 71 5.36 16.92 -5.65
C PHE A 71 3.97 17.36 -6.12
N ASN A 72 3.19 18.01 -5.26
CA ASN A 72 1.85 18.51 -5.63
C ASN A 72 1.84 19.64 -6.67
N LYS A 73 3.01 20.29 -6.92
CA LYS A 73 3.18 21.36 -7.92
C LYS A 73 3.67 20.85 -9.26
N PHE A 74 4.05 19.55 -9.35
CA PHE A 74 4.59 18.95 -10.55
C PHE A 74 3.67 17.86 -11.06
N THR A 75 3.45 17.84 -12.36
CA THR A 75 2.86 16.71 -13.07
C THR A 75 3.96 15.77 -13.55
N ILE A 76 3.58 14.56 -13.97
CA ILE A 76 4.55 13.59 -14.53
C ILE A 76 5.32 14.19 -15.71
N ASP A 77 4.65 15.01 -16.51
CA ASP A 77 5.22 15.59 -17.75
C ASP A 77 6.19 16.74 -17.51
N ASN A 78 6.17 17.38 -16.33
CA ASN A 78 7.04 18.51 -15.99
C ASN A 78 8.01 18.22 -14.83
N LEU A 79 8.23 16.97 -14.50
CA LEU A 79 9.21 16.55 -13.51
C LEU A 79 10.63 16.87 -14.01
N ILE A 80 11.44 17.49 -13.14
CA ILE A 80 12.86 17.70 -13.40
C ILE A 80 13.61 16.47 -12.92
N PRO A 81 14.21 15.65 -13.81
CA PRO A 81 14.95 14.47 -13.42
C PRO A 81 16.27 14.83 -12.71
N LEU A 82 16.89 13.83 -12.10
CA LEU A 82 18.31 13.90 -11.72
C LEU A 82 19.16 14.16 -12.98
N LYS A 83 20.31 14.83 -12.82
CA LYS A 83 21.18 15.17 -13.95
C LYS A 83 22.12 14.01 -14.30
N GLU A 84 22.45 13.91 -15.58
CA GLU A 84 23.48 12.97 -16.04
C GLU A 84 24.91 13.47 -15.66
N PRO A 85 25.87 12.57 -15.43
CA PRO A 85 25.77 11.10 -15.44
C PRO A 85 25.26 10.47 -14.14
N PHE A 86 24.91 11.27 -13.12
CA PHE A 86 24.42 10.79 -11.82
C PHE A 86 23.09 10.04 -11.94
N LEU A 87 22.21 10.43 -12.86
CA LEU A 87 20.94 9.74 -13.12
C LEU A 87 21.18 8.29 -13.54
N SER A 88 22.02 8.07 -14.55
CA SER A 88 22.35 6.73 -15.03
C SER A 88 23.04 5.89 -13.95
N PHE A 89 23.95 6.47 -13.19
CA PHE A 89 24.56 5.82 -12.02
C PHE A 89 23.49 5.44 -10.97
N THR A 90 22.58 6.34 -10.64
CA THR A 90 21.51 6.07 -9.69
C THR A 90 20.64 4.90 -10.13
N LYS A 91 20.24 4.87 -11.38
CA LYS A 91 19.45 3.77 -11.97
C LYS A 91 20.21 2.44 -11.90
N ALA A 92 21.48 2.44 -12.28
CA ALA A 92 22.34 1.27 -12.22
C ALA A 92 22.51 0.77 -10.78
N TYR A 93 22.80 1.67 -9.84
CA TYR A 93 22.98 1.33 -8.44
C TYR A 93 21.70 0.76 -7.80
N LEU A 94 20.52 1.32 -8.10
CA LEU A 94 19.24 0.79 -7.61
C LEU A 94 19.00 -0.64 -8.11
N ARG A 95 19.22 -0.91 -9.40
CA ARG A 95 19.08 -2.27 -9.95
C ARG A 95 20.07 -3.25 -9.31
N TYR A 96 21.33 -2.88 -9.25
CA TYR A 96 22.37 -3.70 -8.64
C TYR A 96 22.05 -3.97 -7.17
N LYS A 97 21.71 -2.94 -6.39
CA LYS A 97 21.40 -3.09 -4.97
C LYS A 97 20.19 -3.99 -4.74
N GLN A 98 19.15 -3.85 -5.55
CA GLN A 98 17.96 -4.69 -5.45
C GLN A 98 18.23 -6.15 -5.86
N ALA A 99 19.14 -6.38 -6.81
CA ALA A 99 19.56 -7.72 -7.18
C ALA A 99 20.35 -8.41 -6.07
N MET A 100 21.18 -7.65 -5.35
CA MET A 100 22.06 -8.15 -4.28
C MET A 100 21.34 -8.31 -2.93
N GLU A 101 20.61 -7.26 -2.50
CA GLU A 101 19.91 -7.19 -1.24
C GLU A 101 18.47 -6.66 -1.47
N PRO A 102 17.53 -7.53 -1.87
CA PRO A 102 16.16 -7.11 -2.15
C PRO A 102 15.49 -6.43 -0.97
N VAL A 103 14.90 -5.26 -1.21
CA VAL A 103 14.13 -4.52 -0.20
C VAL A 103 12.72 -4.24 -0.70
N LYS A 104 11.75 -4.22 0.22
CA LYS A 104 10.33 -3.95 -0.10
C LYS A 104 10.05 -2.52 -0.55
N SER A 105 10.92 -1.56 -0.22
CA SER A 105 10.74 -0.16 -0.60
C SER A 105 12.07 0.48 -0.95
N LEU A 106 12.15 1.03 -2.16
CA LEU A 106 13.29 1.78 -2.67
C LEU A 106 13.19 3.29 -2.42
N VAL A 107 12.06 3.77 -1.87
CA VAL A 107 11.84 5.20 -1.60
C VAL A 107 12.93 5.82 -0.72
N PRO A 108 13.40 5.20 0.38
CA PRO A 108 14.48 5.80 1.16
C PRO A 108 15.80 5.89 0.40
N LEU A 109 16.10 4.93 -0.47
CA LEU A 109 17.32 4.92 -1.26
C LEU A 109 17.32 6.04 -2.31
N ILE A 110 16.24 6.17 -3.10
CA ILE A 110 16.13 7.26 -4.08
C ILE A 110 16.11 8.65 -3.39
N ALA A 111 15.50 8.77 -2.21
CA ALA A 111 15.55 10.00 -1.43
C ALA A 111 16.97 10.37 -1.01
N SER A 112 17.81 9.37 -0.66
CA SER A 112 19.22 9.59 -0.34
C SER A 112 20.03 10.03 -1.58
N MET A 113 19.74 9.42 -2.75
CA MET A 113 20.39 9.81 -4.01
C MET A 113 20.06 11.24 -4.42
N ARG A 114 18.84 11.73 -4.16
CA ARG A 114 18.48 13.14 -4.40
C ARG A 114 19.28 14.11 -3.56
N LEU A 115 19.54 13.76 -2.29
CA LEU A 115 20.40 14.59 -1.41
C LEU A 115 21.84 14.60 -1.93
N LEU A 116 22.32 13.44 -2.35
CA LEU A 116 23.70 13.29 -2.85
C LEU A 116 23.90 14.08 -4.16
N GLU A 117 22.95 14.00 -5.10
CA GLU A 117 22.99 14.83 -6.32
C GLU A 117 23.05 16.31 -6.01
N GLN A 118 22.17 16.80 -5.15
CA GLN A 118 22.15 18.22 -4.80
C GLN A 118 23.48 18.67 -4.18
N ALA A 119 23.99 17.89 -3.23
CA ALA A 119 25.28 18.18 -2.60
C ALA A 119 26.43 18.19 -3.63
N LEU A 120 26.42 17.22 -4.53
CA LEU A 120 27.43 17.07 -5.58
C LEU A 120 27.42 18.31 -6.52
N ILE A 121 26.24 18.75 -6.96
CA ILE A 121 26.09 19.93 -7.80
C ILE A 121 26.51 21.21 -7.04
N GLU A 122 26.11 21.38 -5.78
CA GLU A 122 26.47 22.53 -4.97
C GLU A 122 27.99 22.65 -4.77
N MET A 123 28.71 21.55 -4.57
CA MET A 123 30.12 21.57 -4.24
C MET A 123 31.05 21.45 -5.45
N THR A 124 30.61 20.80 -6.53
CA THR A 124 31.50 20.49 -7.68
C THR A 124 31.00 21.08 -9.00
N GLN A 125 29.85 21.76 -9.00
CA GLN A 125 29.16 22.31 -10.18
C GLN A 125 28.78 21.26 -11.24
N THR A 126 28.93 19.96 -10.90
CA THR A 126 28.64 18.84 -11.80
C THR A 126 27.84 17.77 -11.09
N ALA A 127 27.12 16.95 -11.83
CA ALA A 127 26.46 15.75 -11.31
C ALA A 127 27.26 14.48 -11.65
N ASN A 128 28.59 14.53 -11.51
CA ASN A 128 29.47 13.40 -11.84
C ASN A 128 29.78 12.55 -10.60
N PRO A 129 29.36 11.25 -10.55
CA PRO A 129 29.63 10.36 -9.41
C PRO A 129 31.11 10.22 -9.05
N LEU A 130 32.01 10.40 -10.01
CA LEU A 130 33.47 10.36 -9.81
C LEU A 130 33.96 11.42 -8.82
N ASN A 131 33.22 12.51 -8.66
CA ASN A 131 33.56 13.63 -7.80
C ASN A 131 32.96 13.53 -6.39
N ILE A 132 32.36 12.38 -6.05
CA ILE A 132 31.86 12.13 -4.70
C ILE A 132 33.04 12.01 -3.75
N THR A 133 33.04 12.82 -2.70
CA THR A 133 34.05 12.84 -1.62
C THR A 133 33.36 12.81 -0.26
N THR A 134 34.15 12.67 0.79
CA THR A 134 33.68 12.81 2.18
C THR A 134 32.92 14.12 2.42
N ASP A 135 33.41 15.22 1.86
CA ASP A 135 32.79 16.55 2.03
C ASP A 135 31.44 16.64 1.30
N VAL A 136 31.32 16.05 0.12
CA VAL A 136 30.05 15.95 -0.62
C VAL A 136 29.03 15.15 0.19
N LEU A 137 29.43 14.03 0.81
CA LEU A 137 28.59 13.22 1.66
C LEU A 137 28.15 13.98 2.94
N ASN A 138 29.07 14.72 3.56
CA ASN A 138 28.76 15.59 4.70
C ASN A 138 27.77 16.69 4.32
N ARG A 139 27.96 17.33 3.13
CA ARG A 139 27.00 18.33 2.62
C ARG A 139 25.62 17.70 2.37
N ALA A 140 25.55 16.48 1.84
CA ALA A 140 24.29 15.76 1.66
C ALA A 140 23.54 15.55 2.99
N ILE A 141 24.26 15.23 4.08
CA ILE A 141 23.69 15.14 5.42
C ILE A 141 23.20 16.51 5.92
N ALA A 142 23.96 17.59 5.66
CA ALA A 142 23.55 18.93 6.04
C ALA A 142 22.24 19.34 5.33
N ILE A 143 22.15 19.13 4.01
CA ILE A 143 20.92 19.33 3.22
C ILE A 143 19.78 18.49 3.79
N GLY A 144 20.06 17.25 4.18
CA GLY A 144 19.09 16.36 4.83
C GLY A 144 18.51 16.98 6.10
N LYS A 145 19.36 17.53 6.98
CA LYS A 145 18.95 18.19 8.25
C LYS A 145 18.09 19.44 8.02
N GLU A 146 18.33 20.16 6.95
CA GLU A 146 17.53 21.34 6.57
C GLU A 146 16.11 20.96 6.12
N ASN A 147 15.90 19.72 5.65
CA ASN A 147 14.71 19.34 4.90
C ASN A 147 13.88 18.22 5.55
N PHE A 148 14.45 17.44 6.47
CA PHE A 148 13.83 16.25 7.01
C PHE A 148 14.04 16.10 8.52
N THR A 149 13.25 15.22 9.15
CA THR A 149 13.42 14.91 10.58
C THR A 149 14.69 14.10 10.83
N GLU A 150 15.27 14.18 12.03
CA GLU A 150 16.48 13.47 12.42
C GLU A 150 16.43 11.95 12.10
N ALA A 151 15.27 11.30 12.31
CA ALA A 151 15.08 9.88 12.04
C ALA A 151 15.16 9.55 10.54
N VAL A 152 14.70 10.46 9.69
CA VAL A 152 14.80 10.34 8.23
C VAL A 152 16.23 10.56 7.79
N VAL A 153 16.90 11.61 8.30
CA VAL A 153 18.31 11.94 7.99
C VAL A 153 19.23 10.78 8.38
N TYR A 154 19.05 10.21 9.58
CA TYR A 154 19.83 9.05 10.01
C TYR A 154 19.72 7.88 9.01
N ARG A 155 18.49 7.56 8.56
CA ARG A 155 18.26 6.49 7.58
C ARG A 155 18.86 6.82 6.21
N GLN A 156 18.70 8.05 5.75
CA GLN A 156 19.33 8.52 4.50
C GLN A 156 20.85 8.43 4.58
N GLY A 157 21.45 8.85 5.70
CA GLY A 157 22.88 8.73 5.93
C GLY A 157 23.37 7.29 5.95
N ALA A 158 22.59 6.34 6.48
CA ALA A 158 22.93 4.92 6.41
C ALA A 158 22.92 4.37 4.98
N PHE A 159 22.02 4.85 4.11
CA PHE A 159 22.06 4.52 2.68
C PHE A 159 23.26 5.17 1.97
N LEU A 160 23.55 6.44 2.25
CA LEU A 160 24.71 7.14 1.70
C LEU A 160 26.01 6.45 2.09
N GLN A 161 26.14 5.91 3.32
CA GLN A 161 27.29 5.14 3.73
C GLN A 161 27.49 3.88 2.89
N LYS A 162 26.40 3.17 2.56
CA LYS A 162 26.48 2.01 1.64
C LYS A 162 26.86 2.42 0.21
N VAL A 163 26.38 3.59 -0.27
CA VAL A 163 26.78 4.14 -1.56
C VAL A 163 28.28 4.50 -1.55
N ALA A 164 28.75 5.18 -0.52
CA ALA A 164 30.16 5.56 -0.37
C ALA A 164 31.07 4.33 -0.35
N GLN A 165 30.70 3.32 0.43
CA GLN A 165 31.42 2.04 0.45
C GLN A 165 31.45 1.39 -0.93
N PHE A 166 30.31 1.30 -1.60
CA PHE A 166 30.21 0.70 -2.94
C PHE A 166 31.10 1.40 -3.96
N ILE A 167 31.03 2.75 -4.07
CA ILE A 167 31.83 3.50 -5.05
C ILE A 167 33.33 3.44 -4.75
N SER A 168 33.70 3.31 -3.47
CA SER A 168 35.09 3.13 -3.05
C SER A 168 35.61 1.71 -3.39
N GLU A 169 34.86 0.68 -2.98
CA GLU A 169 35.22 -0.72 -3.26
C GLU A 169 35.28 -1.04 -4.76
N LYS A 170 34.40 -0.39 -5.54
CA LYS A 170 34.35 -0.56 -7.01
C LYS A 170 35.25 0.44 -7.76
N ARG A 171 36.06 1.22 -7.06
CA ARG A 171 37.01 2.19 -7.65
C ARG A 171 36.32 3.18 -8.61
N ILE A 172 35.03 3.46 -8.41
CA ILE A 172 34.28 4.47 -9.17
C ILE A 172 34.73 5.87 -8.74
N SER A 173 34.92 6.11 -7.43
CA SER A 173 35.49 7.37 -6.94
C SER A 173 36.97 7.46 -7.27
N LYS A 174 37.45 8.67 -7.66
CA LYS A 174 38.85 8.95 -7.94
C LYS A 174 39.77 8.77 -6.72
N ILE A 175 39.18 8.95 -5.52
CA ILE A 175 39.87 8.84 -4.23
C ILE A 175 39.08 7.84 -3.36
N PRO A 176 39.75 6.91 -2.69
CA PRO A 176 39.10 6.00 -1.74
C PRO A 176 38.33 6.79 -0.67
N ILE A 177 37.11 6.38 -0.37
CA ILE A 177 36.22 7.04 0.59
C ILE A 177 36.05 6.13 1.81
N ASP A 178 36.55 6.57 2.96
CA ASP A 178 36.20 6.01 4.28
C ASP A 178 35.28 7.03 4.99
N TRP A 179 33.99 6.90 4.80
CA TRP A 179 33.01 7.79 5.35
C TRP A 179 31.99 7.04 6.21
N LYS A 180 31.74 7.57 7.41
CA LYS A 180 30.72 7.08 8.33
C LYS A 180 29.60 8.12 8.46
N ASN A 181 28.38 7.63 8.52
CA ASN A 181 27.20 8.47 8.71
C ASN A 181 27.33 9.33 9.97
N SER A 182 27.43 10.64 9.80
CA SER A 182 27.54 11.62 10.89
C SER A 182 26.19 11.93 11.58
N ALA A 183 25.07 11.53 10.99
CA ALA A 183 23.77 11.69 11.62
C ALA A 183 23.60 10.69 12.77
N LYS A 184 23.27 11.19 13.95
CA LYS A 184 23.02 10.33 15.12
C LYS A 184 21.67 9.63 14.97
N ARG A 185 21.61 8.36 15.42
CA ARG A 185 20.34 7.68 15.55
C ARG A 185 19.52 8.41 16.60
N PRO A 186 18.27 8.82 16.30
CA PRO A 186 17.41 9.43 17.29
C PRO A 186 17.25 8.52 18.49
N ASN A 187 17.34 9.10 19.67
CA ASN A 187 17.21 8.33 20.91
C ASN A 187 15.71 8.07 21.18
N ASP A 188 15.10 7.17 20.38
CA ASP A 188 13.72 6.68 20.60
C ASP A 188 13.62 5.77 21.83
N ALA A 189 14.74 5.55 22.53
CA ALA A 189 14.87 4.59 23.62
C ALA A 189 14.38 5.11 24.98
N LEU A 190 13.91 6.35 25.06
CA LEU A 190 13.22 6.82 26.27
C LEU A 190 11.86 6.12 26.37
N ARG A 191 11.87 4.91 26.95
CA ARG A 191 10.67 4.10 27.19
C ARG A 191 9.98 4.44 28.51
N VAL A 192 10.64 5.17 29.38
CA VAL A 192 10.21 5.49 30.76
C VAL A 192 10.43 6.97 31.03
N GLY A 193 9.52 7.57 31.82
CA GLY A 193 9.56 8.97 32.23
C GLY A 193 8.66 9.90 31.43
N LYS A 194 8.40 11.11 31.96
CA LYS A 194 7.43 12.08 31.48
C LYS A 194 7.50 12.32 29.97
N LYS A 195 8.72 12.52 29.41
CA LYS A 195 8.88 12.71 27.95
C LYS A 195 8.46 11.48 27.11
N ALA A 196 8.58 10.28 27.63
CA ALA A 196 8.13 9.06 26.96
C ALA A 196 6.60 8.95 27.02
N ASP A 197 6.00 9.35 28.12
CA ASP A 197 4.56 9.35 28.33
C ASP A 197 3.91 10.44 27.45
N ASP A 198 4.46 11.65 27.40
CA ASP A 198 4.01 12.73 26.53
C ASP A 198 3.99 12.28 25.05
N ARG A 199 5.10 11.68 24.58
CA ARG A 199 5.18 11.13 23.21
C ARG A 199 4.22 9.97 22.95
N ARG A 200 3.89 9.19 23.96
CA ARG A 200 2.91 8.11 23.87
C ARG A 200 1.51 8.69 23.75
N ASN A 201 1.19 9.67 24.58
CA ASN A 201 -0.08 10.37 24.57
C ASN A 201 -0.34 11.09 23.23
N GLU A 202 0.68 11.74 22.67
CA GLU A 202 0.60 12.33 21.31
C GLU A 202 0.24 11.31 20.20
N LYS A 203 0.59 10.03 20.42
CA LYS A 203 0.31 8.95 19.45
C LYS A 203 -1.01 8.23 19.70
N MET A 204 -1.72 8.53 20.78
CA MET A 204 -3.02 7.93 21.08
C MET A 204 -4.16 8.68 20.40
N PRO A 205 -5.33 8.06 20.19
CA PRO A 205 -6.54 8.79 19.85
C PRO A 205 -6.84 9.81 20.96
N SER A 206 -7.51 10.90 20.62
CA SER A 206 -7.97 11.86 21.64
C SER A 206 -8.98 11.20 22.60
N GLU A 207 -9.08 11.73 23.79
CA GLU A 207 -10.05 11.25 24.79
C GLU A 207 -11.49 11.31 24.27
N ARG A 208 -11.83 12.37 23.55
CA ARG A 208 -13.12 12.53 22.89
C ARG A 208 -13.39 11.47 21.81
N ALA A 209 -12.37 11.08 21.06
CA ALA A 209 -12.49 9.98 20.09
C ALA A 209 -12.73 8.63 20.79
N LEU A 210 -12.04 8.39 21.91
CA LEU A 210 -12.18 7.16 22.70
C LEU A 210 -13.56 7.05 23.37
N GLU A 211 -14.13 8.17 23.81
CA GLU A 211 -15.50 8.24 24.34
C GLU A 211 -16.56 8.04 23.23
N ALA A 212 -16.35 8.66 22.07
CA ALA A 212 -17.31 8.62 20.96
C ALA A 212 -17.44 7.22 20.32
N LEU A 213 -16.35 6.48 20.17
CA LEU A 213 -16.36 5.22 19.42
C LEU A 213 -17.27 4.13 20.01
N PRO A 214 -17.32 3.87 21.34
CA PRO A 214 -18.26 2.94 21.93
C PRO A 214 -19.73 3.38 21.74
N GLU A 215 -19.99 4.68 21.86
CA GLU A 215 -21.33 5.21 21.67
C GLU A 215 -21.80 5.04 20.22
N ILE A 216 -20.92 5.34 19.25
CA ILE A 216 -21.21 5.14 17.84
C ILE A 216 -21.42 3.65 17.53
N PHE A 217 -20.59 2.74 18.10
CA PHE A 217 -20.74 1.29 17.92
C PHE A 217 -22.12 0.78 18.37
N LEU A 218 -22.69 1.39 19.42
CA LEU A 218 -24.02 1.02 19.90
C LEU A 218 -25.14 1.62 19.06
N LYS A 219 -24.95 2.82 18.51
CA LYS A 219 -25.95 3.59 17.78
C LYS A 219 -25.93 3.40 16.25
N ALA A 220 -24.85 2.82 15.70
CA ALA A 220 -24.70 2.65 14.27
C ALA A 220 -25.78 1.72 13.69
N THR A 221 -26.48 2.22 12.67
CA THR A 221 -27.50 1.49 11.92
C THR A 221 -27.14 1.31 10.45
N GLU A 222 -26.36 2.25 9.91
CA GLU A 222 -25.89 2.18 8.54
C GLU A 222 -24.79 1.11 8.37
N PRO A 223 -24.86 0.24 7.34
CA PRO A 223 -23.89 -0.86 7.14
C PRO A 223 -22.43 -0.41 7.18
N LYS A 224 -22.09 0.72 6.57
CA LYS A 224 -20.73 1.28 6.58
C LYS A 224 -20.25 1.65 7.99
N ASP A 225 -21.14 2.21 8.82
CA ASP A 225 -20.78 2.66 10.17
C ASP A 225 -20.65 1.46 11.11
N ILE A 226 -21.53 0.47 10.97
CA ILE A 226 -21.43 -0.81 11.67
C ILE A 226 -20.11 -1.49 11.32
N LEU A 227 -19.74 -1.53 10.04
CA LEU A 227 -18.48 -2.14 9.58
C LEU A 227 -17.26 -1.45 10.21
N ILE A 228 -17.18 -0.12 10.12
CA ILE A 228 -16.04 0.64 10.64
C ILE A 228 -15.91 0.48 12.16
N THR A 229 -17.00 0.63 12.89
CA THR A 229 -16.97 0.49 14.36
C THR A 229 -16.65 -0.94 14.79
N SER A 230 -17.10 -1.95 14.06
CA SER A 230 -16.78 -3.35 14.31
C SER A 230 -15.28 -3.63 14.08
N ILE A 231 -14.67 -3.08 13.04
CA ILE A 231 -13.21 -3.17 12.81
C ILE A 231 -12.45 -2.52 13.98
N ILE A 232 -12.91 -1.36 14.44
CA ILE A 232 -12.28 -0.66 15.57
C ILE A 232 -12.47 -1.44 16.87
N ALA A 233 -13.63 -2.05 17.11
CA ALA A 233 -13.85 -2.91 18.28
C ALA A 233 -12.89 -4.11 18.33
N ILE A 234 -12.57 -4.71 17.18
CA ILE A 234 -11.56 -5.77 17.08
C ILE A 234 -10.17 -5.22 17.43
N LEU A 235 -9.80 -4.02 16.95
CA LEU A 235 -8.52 -3.39 17.28
C LEU A 235 -8.39 -3.05 18.76
N PHE A 236 -9.47 -2.67 19.44
CA PHE A 236 -9.49 -2.47 20.89
C PHE A 236 -9.38 -3.78 21.67
N GLY A 237 -10.10 -4.81 21.24
CA GLY A 237 -10.08 -6.11 21.90
C GLY A 237 -8.75 -6.85 21.75
N ALA A 238 -8.06 -6.64 20.63
CA ALA A 238 -6.77 -7.23 20.31
C ALA A 238 -5.90 -6.24 19.52
N PRO A 239 -5.14 -5.35 20.19
CA PRO A 239 -4.32 -4.33 19.53
C PRO A 239 -3.34 -4.94 18.52
N ASN A 240 -3.50 -4.57 17.24
CA ASN A 240 -2.74 -5.11 16.13
C ASN A 240 -2.52 -4.08 15.02
N ARG A 241 -1.82 -4.48 13.95
CA ARG A 241 -1.80 -3.69 12.73
C ARG A 241 -3.12 -3.88 11.98
N ILE A 242 -3.63 -2.78 11.43
CA ILE A 242 -4.88 -2.84 10.64
C ILE A 242 -4.78 -3.82 9.48
N GLY A 243 -3.62 -3.93 8.81
CA GLY A 243 -3.43 -4.91 7.74
C GLY A 243 -3.60 -6.36 8.20
N GLU A 244 -3.25 -6.65 9.46
CA GLU A 244 -3.47 -7.97 10.05
C GLU A 244 -4.97 -8.22 10.34
N VAL A 245 -5.72 -7.17 10.73
CA VAL A 245 -7.19 -7.25 10.91
C VAL A 245 -7.87 -7.49 9.57
N LEU A 246 -7.45 -6.77 8.51
CA LEU A 246 -8.03 -6.91 7.17
C LEU A 246 -7.82 -8.30 6.54
N LEU A 247 -6.88 -9.08 7.06
CA LEU A 247 -6.60 -10.46 6.62
C LEU A 247 -7.19 -11.53 7.56
N LEU A 248 -8.03 -11.15 8.53
CA LEU A 248 -8.72 -12.14 9.37
C LEU A 248 -9.57 -13.07 8.51
N GLN A 249 -9.47 -14.37 8.81
CA GLN A 249 -10.29 -15.37 8.15
C GLN A 249 -11.72 -15.35 8.72
N GLU A 250 -12.70 -15.78 7.94
CA GLU A 250 -14.11 -15.82 8.36
C GLU A 250 -14.30 -16.58 9.69
N TYR A 251 -13.57 -17.66 9.87
CA TYR A 251 -13.59 -18.51 11.08
C TYR A 251 -12.32 -18.31 11.92
N CYS A 252 -12.00 -17.05 12.25
CA CYS A 252 -10.82 -16.70 13.05
C CYS A 252 -11.01 -16.92 14.56
N GLU A 253 -12.21 -17.19 15.03
CA GLU A 253 -12.52 -17.31 16.44
C GLU A 253 -11.98 -18.63 17.03
N VAL A 254 -11.42 -18.56 18.23
CA VAL A 254 -10.86 -19.69 18.97
C VAL A 254 -11.41 -19.65 20.40
N VAL A 255 -12.00 -20.74 20.84
CA VAL A 255 -12.44 -20.93 22.22
C VAL A 255 -11.64 -22.08 22.81
N GLN A 256 -11.05 -21.88 23.97
CA GLN A 256 -10.26 -22.89 24.69
C GLN A 256 -10.49 -22.79 26.19
N LYS A 257 -10.58 -23.94 26.86
CA LYS A 257 -10.58 -24.00 28.33
C LYS A 257 -9.18 -23.73 28.86
N GLY A 258 -9.03 -22.77 29.76
CA GLY A 258 -7.81 -22.51 30.48
C GLY A 258 -7.51 -23.58 31.55
N LEU A 259 -6.31 -23.53 32.14
CA LEU A 259 -5.93 -24.41 33.26
C LEU A 259 -6.83 -24.22 34.49
N ASP A 260 -7.44 -23.02 34.61
CA ASP A 260 -8.40 -22.66 35.64
C ASP A 260 -9.85 -23.13 35.35
N GLY A 261 -10.04 -23.91 34.29
CA GLY A 261 -11.34 -24.41 33.86
C GLY A 261 -12.23 -23.35 33.18
N LYS A 262 -11.84 -22.08 33.13
CA LYS A 262 -12.60 -21.00 32.47
C LYS A 262 -12.38 -21.02 30.97
N GLU A 263 -13.42 -20.70 30.23
CA GLU A 263 -13.31 -20.47 28.78
C GLU A 263 -12.55 -19.18 28.49
N LYS A 264 -11.57 -19.30 27.58
CA LYS A 264 -10.85 -18.18 26.99
C LYS A 264 -11.28 -18.05 25.54
N TYR A 265 -11.62 -16.84 25.15
CA TYR A 265 -11.97 -16.49 23.77
C TYR A 265 -10.85 -15.69 23.13
N GLY A 266 -10.47 -16.01 21.94
CA GLY A 266 -9.42 -15.34 21.19
C GLY A 266 -9.65 -15.37 19.69
N LEU A 267 -8.81 -14.64 18.98
CA LEU A 267 -8.80 -14.62 17.52
C LEU A 267 -7.47 -15.17 17.00
N ARG A 268 -7.52 -15.96 15.94
CA ARG A 268 -6.34 -16.47 15.23
C ARG A 268 -5.82 -15.37 14.29
N TRP A 269 -4.57 -15.01 14.50
CA TRP A 269 -3.89 -13.94 13.78
C TRP A 269 -2.74 -14.46 12.94
N TYR A 270 -2.50 -13.75 11.84
CA TYR A 270 -1.43 -14.05 10.90
C TYR A 270 -0.55 -12.80 10.74
N PRO A 271 0.57 -12.70 11.49
CA PRO A 271 1.43 -11.52 11.46
C PRO A 271 1.97 -11.19 10.07
N GLU A 272 2.06 -9.88 9.75
CA GLU A 272 2.60 -9.41 8.45
C GLU A 272 4.13 -9.59 8.32
N LYS A 273 4.85 -9.67 9.44
CA LYS A 273 6.33 -9.62 9.46
C LYS A 273 6.99 -10.99 9.73
N GLY A 274 6.42 -12.05 9.19
CA GLY A 274 7.06 -13.37 9.19
C GLY A 274 7.09 -14.10 10.54
N ALA A 275 6.34 -13.64 11.55
CA ALA A 275 6.11 -14.43 12.76
C ALA A 275 5.04 -15.51 12.48
N GLU A 276 5.13 -16.61 13.23
CA GLU A 276 4.17 -17.71 13.16
C GLU A 276 2.75 -17.25 13.51
N PRO A 277 1.72 -17.93 12.95
CA PRO A 277 0.34 -17.72 13.35
C PRO A 277 0.17 -17.88 14.86
N MET A 278 -0.61 -17.00 15.48
CA MET A 278 -0.84 -17.02 16.91
C MET A 278 -2.31 -16.77 17.26
N VAL A 279 -2.74 -17.23 18.43
CA VAL A 279 -4.03 -16.84 19.01
C VAL A 279 -3.80 -15.66 19.96
N LYS A 280 -4.54 -14.58 19.76
CA LYS A 280 -4.62 -13.48 20.71
C LYS A 280 -5.88 -13.60 21.53
N TRP A 281 -5.70 -13.76 22.81
CA TRP A 281 -6.80 -13.88 23.77
C TRP A 281 -7.39 -12.50 24.04
N ILE A 282 -8.70 -12.42 24.00
CA ILE A 282 -9.47 -11.20 24.24
C ILE A 282 -9.69 -11.07 25.74
N ILE A 283 -9.53 -9.86 26.27
CA ILE A 283 -9.83 -9.60 27.70
C ILE A 283 -11.32 -9.85 27.98
N PRO A 284 -11.67 -10.41 29.14
CA PRO A 284 -13.04 -10.83 29.42
C PRO A 284 -14.11 -9.74 29.20
N SER A 285 -13.81 -8.48 29.52
CA SER A 285 -14.71 -7.34 29.35
C SER A 285 -15.00 -6.99 27.88
N MET A 286 -14.16 -7.42 26.94
CA MET A 286 -14.31 -7.14 25.50
C MET A 286 -14.84 -8.33 24.70
N VAL A 287 -14.99 -9.50 25.30
CA VAL A 287 -15.38 -10.74 24.58
C VAL A 287 -16.69 -10.54 23.84
N ASP A 288 -17.74 -10.08 24.50
CA ASP A 288 -19.06 -9.92 23.88
C ASP A 288 -19.06 -8.83 22.79
N VAL A 289 -18.28 -7.76 22.99
CA VAL A 289 -18.10 -6.69 22.00
C VAL A 289 -17.43 -7.22 20.74
N VAL A 290 -16.35 -8.01 20.90
CA VAL A 290 -15.62 -8.58 19.77
C VAL A 290 -16.45 -9.64 19.05
N LYS A 291 -17.14 -10.51 19.77
CA LYS A 291 -18.08 -11.48 19.17
C LYS A 291 -19.15 -10.78 18.34
N LYS A 292 -19.77 -9.73 18.89
CA LYS A 292 -20.75 -8.92 18.17
C LYS A 292 -20.12 -8.31 16.90
N ALA A 293 -18.95 -7.74 17.01
CA ALA A 293 -18.23 -7.13 15.90
C ALA A 293 -17.93 -8.15 14.78
N ILE A 294 -17.40 -9.32 15.12
CA ILE A 294 -17.13 -10.41 14.15
C ILE A 294 -18.42 -10.84 13.44
N ASN A 295 -19.50 -11.03 14.18
CA ASN A 295 -20.79 -11.44 13.60
C ASN A 295 -21.35 -10.35 12.67
N GLN A 296 -21.28 -9.09 13.06
CA GLN A 296 -21.72 -7.96 12.23
C GLN A 296 -20.92 -7.90 10.92
N ILE A 297 -19.60 -8.01 10.98
CA ILE A 297 -18.76 -8.04 9.78
C ILE A 297 -19.11 -9.24 8.91
N ARG A 298 -19.25 -10.44 9.50
CA ARG A 298 -19.58 -11.69 8.80
C ARG A 298 -20.87 -11.56 7.99
N GLU A 299 -21.90 -10.97 8.57
CA GLU A 299 -23.17 -10.73 7.86
C GLU A 299 -23.03 -9.66 6.76
N LEU A 300 -22.37 -8.54 7.05
CA LEU A 300 -22.19 -7.45 6.09
C LEU A 300 -21.39 -7.83 4.85
N THR A 301 -20.46 -8.78 5.00
CA THR A 301 -19.54 -9.20 3.93
C THR A 301 -19.93 -10.54 3.28
N LYS A 302 -21.03 -11.13 3.69
CA LYS A 302 -21.53 -12.45 3.25
C LYS A 302 -21.72 -12.52 1.72
N GLU A 303 -22.35 -11.51 1.13
CA GLU A 303 -22.62 -11.49 -0.30
C GLU A 303 -21.31 -11.35 -1.11
N ALA A 304 -20.33 -10.60 -0.62
CA ALA A 304 -19.03 -10.51 -1.26
C ALA A 304 -18.29 -11.86 -1.24
N ARG A 305 -18.33 -12.61 -0.11
CA ARG A 305 -17.76 -13.95 -0.04
C ARG A 305 -18.47 -14.94 -0.97
N LYS A 306 -19.80 -14.82 -1.10
CA LYS A 306 -20.58 -15.64 -2.03
C LYS A 306 -20.16 -15.41 -3.48
N VAL A 307 -19.95 -14.13 -3.87
CA VAL A 307 -19.43 -13.78 -5.21
C VAL A 307 -18.02 -14.34 -5.42
N ALA A 308 -17.13 -14.19 -4.42
CA ALA A 308 -15.77 -14.74 -4.49
C ALA A 308 -15.79 -16.27 -4.66
N LYS A 309 -16.59 -16.96 -3.85
CA LYS A 309 -16.72 -18.41 -3.93
C LYS A 309 -17.27 -18.88 -5.28
N TRP A 310 -18.24 -18.13 -5.84
CA TRP A 310 -18.75 -18.42 -7.18
C TRP A 310 -17.64 -18.46 -8.22
N TYR A 311 -16.79 -17.44 -8.27
CA TYR A 311 -15.70 -17.40 -9.25
C TYR A 311 -14.59 -18.42 -8.98
N GLU A 312 -14.40 -18.87 -7.75
CA GLU A 312 -13.49 -19.98 -7.45
C GLU A 312 -14.01 -21.31 -8.04
N GLU A 313 -15.33 -21.50 -8.02
CA GLU A 313 -16.00 -22.69 -8.55
C GLU A 313 -16.30 -22.59 -10.05
N ASN A 314 -16.48 -21.37 -10.56
CA ASN A 314 -16.88 -21.05 -11.95
C ASN A 314 -15.99 -19.93 -12.55
N PRO A 315 -14.71 -20.19 -12.81
CA PRO A 315 -13.74 -19.16 -13.16
C PRO A 315 -13.99 -18.46 -14.49
N ASN A 316 -14.81 -19.08 -15.37
CA ASN A 316 -15.12 -18.55 -16.71
C ASN A 316 -16.56 -18.04 -16.84
N ASP A 317 -17.35 -18.05 -15.77
CA ASP A 317 -18.76 -17.68 -15.79
C ASP A 317 -19.04 -16.47 -14.91
N LEU A 318 -19.68 -15.47 -15.47
CA LEU A 318 -20.09 -14.25 -14.76
C LEU A 318 -21.04 -14.60 -13.59
N TYR A 319 -20.77 -14.08 -12.40
CA TYR A 319 -21.73 -14.14 -11.30
C TYR A 319 -22.98 -13.33 -11.65
N ILE A 320 -24.13 -13.97 -11.58
CA ILE A 320 -25.44 -13.33 -11.76
C ILE A 320 -26.32 -13.72 -10.58
N PRO A 321 -26.97 -12.76 -9.88
CA PRO A 321 -27.95 -13.06 -8.85
C PRO A 321 -29.04 -14.02 -9.35
N GLU A 322 -29.61 -14.82 -8.43
CA GLU A 322 -30.55 -15.89 -8.77
C GLU A 322 -31.73 -15.37 -9.60
N GLU A 323 -32.29 -14.22 -9.19
CA GLU A 323 -33.41 -13.57 -9.84
C GLU A 323 -33.14 -13.06 -11.27
N LEU A 324 -31.87 -12.97 -11.65
CA LEU A 324 -31.42 -12.52 -12.99
C LEU A 324 -30.82 -13.64 -13.83
N LYS A 325 -30.84 -14.90 -13.37
CA LYS A 325 -30.22 -16.03 -14.10
C LYS A 325 -30.75 -16.19 -15.53
N TYR A 326 -31.98 -15.79 -15.81
CA TYR A 326 -32.55 -15.81 -17.14
C TYR A 326 -31.76 -14.94 -18.15
N MET A 327 -30.97 -13.98 -17.69
CA MET A 327 -30.12 -13.14 -18.53
C MET A 327 -29.01 -13.95 -19.22
N ARG A 328 -28.60 -15.11 -18.67
CA ARG A 328 -27.64 -16.02 -19.32
C ARG A 328 -28.09 -16.55 -20.68
N ASN A 329 -29.41 -16.56 -20.92
CA ASN A 329 -29.99 -17.03 -22.19
C ASN A 329 -29.95 -15.93 -23.27
N LYS A 330 -29.56 -14.70 -22.92
CA LYS A 330 -29.43 -13.58 -23.88
C LYS A 330 -28.03 -13.57 -24.48
N THR A 331 -27.94 -13.62 -25.81
CA THR A 331 -26.69 -13.42 -26.51
C THR A 331 -26.28 -11.94 -26.51
N LEU A 332 -27.27 -11.06 -26.72
CA LEU A 332 -27.09 -9.61 -26.77
C LEU A 332 -27.78 -8.92 -25.61
N LEU A 333 -27.09 -8.02 -24.98
CA LEU A 333 -27.53 -7.24 -23.83
C LEU A 333 -27.71 -5.78 -24.20
N THR A 334 -28.81 -5.18 -23.75
CA THR A 334 -29.02 -3.74 -23.78
C THR A 334 -28.35 -3.06 -22.58
N THR A 335 -28.18 -1.74 -22.64
CA THR A 335 -27.69 -0.96 -21.47
C THR A 335 -28.52 -1.23 -20.21
N LYS A 336 -29.84 -1.43 -20.34
CA LYS A 336 -30.73 -1.79 -19.24
C LYS A 336 -30.37 -3.14 -18.65
N ASP A 337 -30.18 -4.16 -19.49
CA ASP A 337 -29.76 -5.51 -19.03
C ASP A 337 -28.43 -5.47 -18.27
N ILE A 338 -27.44 -4.74 -18.81
CA ILE A 338 -26.15 -4.56 -18.17
C ILE A 338 -26.28 -3.85 -16.81
N CYS A 339 -27.09 -2.80 -16.74
CA CYS A 339 -27.33 -2.12 -15.45
C CYS A 339 -27.99 -3.05 -14.42
N LEU A 340 -28.92 -3.89 -14.82
CA LEU A 340 -29.53 -4.88 -13.93
C LEU A 340 -28.52 -5.91 -13.46
N ILE A 341 -27.67 -6.44 -14.35
CA ILE A 341 -26.62 -7.42 -13.98
C ILE A 341 -25.60 -6.78 -13.02
N LEU A 342 -25.10 -5.58 -13.36
CA LEU A 342 -24.00 -4.97 -12.61
C LEU A 342 -24.44 -4.26 -11.33
N PHE A 343 -25.64 -3.67 -11.31
CA PHE A 343 -26.07 -2.80 -10.21
C PHE A 343 -27.38 -3.23 -9.53
N GLY A 344 -28.08 -4.22 -10.07
CA GLY A 344 -29.40 -4.65 -9.61
C GLY A 344 -30.53 -3.64 -9.89
N LYS A 345 -30.22 -2.55 -10.60
CA LYS A 345 -31.18 -1.46 -10.91
C LYS A 345 -30.78 -0.72 -12.18
N GLU A 346 -31.74 -0.04 -12.78
CA GLU A 346 -31.45 0.84 -13.90
C GLU A 346 -30.76 2.12 -13.42
N LEU A 347 -29.68 2.50 -14.10
CA LEU A 347 -28.95 3.74 -13.86
C LEU A 347 -28.92 4.61 -15.12
N LYS A 348 -28.97 5.92 -14.93
CA LYS A 348 -28.78 6.92 -16.00
C LYS A 348 -27.30 7.34 -16.05
N GLY A 349 -26.83 7.74 -17.23
CA GLY A 349 -25.47 8.31 -17.36
C GLY A 349 -24.31 7.30 -17.28
N VAL A 350 -24.54 6.04 -17.62
CA VAL A 350 -23.54 4.95 -17.57
C VAL A 350 -22.59 4.91 -18.76
N ALA A 351 -22.52 5.97 -19.60
CA ALA A 351 -21.69 6.00 -20.80
C ALA A 351 -20.21 5.65 -20.56
N ASN A 352 -19.66 6.04 -19.41
CA ASN A 352 -18.27 5.74 -19.03
C ASN A 352 -18.06 4.28 -18.57
N LEU A 353 -19.12 3.52 -18.30
CA LEU A 353 -19.02 2.14 -17.83
C LEU A 353 -18.24 1.26 -18.82
N TYR A 354 -18.58 1.36 -20.09
CA TYR A 354 -17.96 0.59 -21.16
C TYR A 354 -16.46 0.87 -21.29
N LYS A 355 -16.05 2.13 -21.11
CA LYS A 355 -14.64 2.54 -21.12
C LYS A 355 -13.88 2.08 -19.87
N ILE A 356 -14.51 2.21 -18.69
CA ILE A 356 -13.86 1.85 -17.39
C ILE A 356 -13.55 0.37 -17.31
N TYR A 357 -14.47 -0.48 -17.81
CA TYR A 357 -14.33 -1.94 -17.77
C TYR A 357 -13.88 -2.55 -19.08
N ASN A 358 -13.47 -1.71 -20.07
CA ASN A 358 -13.07 -2.16 -21.40
C ASN A 358 -14.12 -3.09 -22.06
N ILE A 359 -15.42 -2.80 -21.84
CA ILE A 359 -16.51 -3.62 -22.38
C ILE A 359 -16.69 -3.25 -23.84
N PRO A 360 -16.47 -4.17 -24.81
CA PRO A 360 -16.75 -3.93 -26.21
C PRO A 360 -18.25 -3.75 -26.42
N TYR A 361 -18.64 -2.80 -27.27
CA TYR A 361 -20.04 -2.56 -27.58
C TYR A 361 -20.23 -2.14 -29.04
N GLU A 362 -21.41 -2.35 -29.56
CA GLU A 362 -21.88 -1.87 -30.88
C GLU A 362 -23.03 -0.89 -30.70
N ILE A 363 -23.21 0.00 -31.66
CA ILE A 363 -24.36 0.91 -31.72
C ILE A 363 -25.29 0.48 -32.85
N VAL A 364 -26.43 -0.09 -32.48
CA VAL A 364 -27.47 -0.53 -33.41
C VAL A 364 -28.73 0.31 -33.16
N ASN A 365 -29.23 0.98 -34.17
CA ASN A 365 -30.42 1.85 -34.09
C ASN A 365 -30.33 2.87 -32.92
N LYS A 366 -29.18 3.52 -32.76
CA LYS A 366 -28.89 4.49 -31.70
C LYS A 366 -28.91 3.89 -30.26
N LYS A 367 -28.87 2.57 -30.12
CA LYS A 367 -28.80 1.86 -28.83
C LYS A 367 -27.48 1.12 -28.72
N ILE A 368 -26.89 1.15 -27.54
CA ILE A 368 -25.71 0.35 -27.23
C ILE A 368 -26.14 -1.09 -26.99
N ILE A 369 -25.49 -2.00 -27.69
CA ILE A 369 -25.66 -3.45 -27.58
C ILE A 369 -24.32 -4.06 -27.26
N VAL A 370 -24.30 -5.00 -26.31
CA VAL A 370 -23.09 -5.71 -25.84
C VAL A 370 -23.33 -7.20 -25.95
N ASP A 371 -22.37 -7.92 -26.47
CA ASP A 371 -22.36 -9.39 -26.40
C ASP A 371 -22.22 -9.87 -24.96
N PHE A 372 -23.00 -10.86 -24.54
CA PHE A 372 -23.00 -11.38 -23.17
C PHE A 372 -21.61 -11.90 -22.76
N LYS A 373 -20.93 -12.63 -23.65
CA LYS A 373 -19.59 -13.17 -23.40
C LYS A 373 -18.53 -12.08 -23.31
N ALA A 374 -18.71 -10.98 -24.04
CA ALA A 374 -17.82 -9.82 -23.93
C ALA A 374 -17.96 -9.13 -22.55
N LEU A 375 -19.21 -8.98 -22.05
CA LEU A 375 -19.42 -8.48 -20.68
C LEU A 375 -18.82 -9.42 -19.64
N GLU A 376 -19.08 -10.72 -19.75
CA GLU A 376 -18.57 -11.77 -18.88
C GLU A 376 -17.04 -11.71 -18.79
N LYS A 377 -16.36 -11.71 -19.92
CA LYS A 377 -14.90 -11.61 -20.01
C LYS A 377 -14.38 -10.33 -19.33
N ALA A 378 -14.97 -9.18 -19.65
CA ALA A 378 -14.54 -7.89 -19.10
C ALA A 378 -14.65 -7.82 -17.57
N ILE A 379 -15.71 -8.38 -16.98
CA ILE A 379 -15.88 -8.38 -15.52
C ILE A 379 -14.94 -9.38 -14.86
N ILE A 380 -14.72 -10.55 -15.44
CA ILE A 380 -13.78 -11.56 -14.91
C ILE A 380 -12.33 -11.01 -14.96
N GLU A 381 -11.93 -10.36 -16.05
CA GLU A 381 -10.62 -9.72 -16.18
C GLU A 381 -10.42 -8.55 -15.20
N ALA A 382 -11.51 -7.94 -14.73
CA ALA A 382 -11.48 -6.86 -13.74
C ALA A 382 -11.44 -7.35 -12.28
N LEU A 383 -11.48 -8.66 -12.02
CA LEU A 383 -11.27 -9.21 -10.68
C LEU A 383 -9.86 -8.87 -10.17
N PRO A 384 -9.62 -8.89 -8.85
CA PRO A 384 -8.29 -8.64 -8.29
C PRO A 384 -7.22 -9.52 -8.93
N LYS A 385 -6.03 -8.94 -9.21
CA LYS A 385 -4.95 -9.56 -9.99
C LYS A 385 -4.56 -10.98 -9.51
N ASP A 386 -4.50 -11.18 -8.19
CA ASP A 386 -4.10 -12.45 -7.59
C ASP A 386 -5.28 -13.37 -7.25
N PHE A 387 -6.49 -13.04 -7.74
CA PHE A 387 -7.66 -13.88 -7.50
C PHE A 387 -7.37 -15.35 -7.90
N PRO A 388 -7.75 -16.35 -7.10
CA PRO A 388 -8.66 -16.30 -5.95
C PRO A 388 -8.02 -15.90 -4.60
N TYR A 389 -6.73 -15.50 -4.57
CA TYR A 389 -6.01 -15.23 -3.33
C TYR A 389 -5.98 -13.74 -3.00
N ILE A 390 -6.46 -13.37 -1.81
CA ILE A 390 -6.24 -12.05 -1.21
C ILE A 390 -4.80 -11.93 -0.68
N ASN A 391 -4.19 -13.06 -0.31
CA ASN A 391 -2.78 -13.16 0.03
C ASN A 391 -2.22 -14.50 -0.46
N LYS A 392 -1.51 -14.47 -1.59
CA LYS A 392 -0.98 -15.66 -2.24
C LYS A 392 0.11 -16.36 -1.42
N GLU A 393 0.97 -15.59 -0.74
CA GLU A 393 2.06 -16.15 0.10
C GLU A 393 1.51 -17.01 1.25
N LYS A 394 0.38 -16.59 1.83
CA LYS A 394 -0.29 -17.30 2.94
C LYS A 394 -1.37 -18.27 2.47
N GLY A 395 -1.67 -18.32 1.18
CA GLY A 395 -2.73 -19.15 0.62
C GLY A 395 -4.15 -18.69 0.99
N PHE A 396 -4.35 -17.43 1.43
CA PHE A 396 -5.67 -16.93 1.84
C PHE A 396 -6.50 -16.53 0.64
N LYS A 397 -7.69 -17.10 0.54
CA LYS A 397 -8.64 -16.81 -0.51
C LYS A 397 -9.60 -15.69 -0.12
N TYR A 398 -10.13 -14.99 -1.12
CA TYR A 398 -11.18 -13.98 -0.91
C TYR A 398 -12.41 -14.59 -0.24
N SER A 399 -12.86 -15.78 -0.66
CA SER A 399 -14.05 -16.46 -0.10
C SER A 399 -13.92 -16.85 1.37
N GLU A 400 -12.70 -16.97 1.88
CA GLU A 400 -12.40 -17.39 3.26
C GLU A 400 -12.06 -16.20 4.17
N THR A 401 -11.95 -15.00 3.63
CA THR A 401 -11.54 -13.80 4.37
C THR A 401 -12.78 -13.10 4.95
N LEU A 402 -12.67 -12.69 6.22
CA LEU A 402 -13.77 -12.02 6.94
C LEU A 402 -14.08 -10.64 6.32
N LEU A 403 -13.06 -9.90 5.93
CA LEU A 403 -13.14 -8.50 5.51
C LEU A 403 -12.90 -8.37 4.00
N ILE A 404 -13.93 -8.61 3.23
CA ILE A 404 -14.01 -8.32 1.79
C ILE A 404 -15.30 -7.57 1.47
N GLN A 405 -15.35 -6.92 0.32
CA GLN A 405 -16.53 -6.18 -0.16
C GLN A 405 -16.79 -6.44 -1.64
N ARG A 406 -17.97 -6.14 -2.11
CA ARG A 406 -18.22 -5.99 -3.54
C ARG A 406 -17.62 -4.65 -4.00
N LEU A 407 -17.21 -4.57 -5.23
CA LEU A 407 -16.55 -3.37 -5.75
C LEU A 407 -17.46 -2.13 -5.58
N ASN A 408 -16.94 -1.08 -4.97
CA ASN A 408 -17.63 0.16 -4.60
C ASN A 408 -18.78 0.03 -3.57
N GLU A 409 -18.91 -1.05 -2.82
CA GLU A 409 -20.05 -1.32 -1.96
C GLU A 409 -20.31 -0.21 -0.92
N TYR A 410 -19.26 0.40 -0.41
CA TYR A 410 -19.36 1.47 0.59
C TYR A 410 -18.96 2.85 0.05
N ASN A 411 -18.89 3.01 -1.27
CA ASN A 411 -18.53 4.28 -1.91
C ASN A 411 -19.77 5.18 -1.99
N TYR A 412 -19.67 6.44 -1.54
CA TYR A 412 -20.82 7.35 -1.56
C TYR A 412 -21.10 7.97 -2.95
N ILE A 413 -20.13 7.89 -3.88
CA ILE A 413 -20.28 8.46 -5.22
C ILE A 413 -20.63 7.38 -6.25
N LYS A 414 -19.99 6.19 -6.13
CA LYS A 414 -20.10 5.12 -7.11
C LYS A 414 -21.09 4.06 -6.66
N SER A 415 -21.85 3.51 -7.59
CA SER A 415 -22.73 2.37 -7.32
C SER A 415 -21.93 1.08 -7.12
N THR A 416 -22.40 0.23 -6.22
CA THR A 416 -21.87 -1.12 -6.00
C THR A 416 -21.99 -1.94 -7.28
N ILE A 417 -20.93 -2.67 -7.62
CA ILE A 417 -20.91 -3.64 -8.73
C ILE A 417 -21.11 -5.02 -8.15
N LEU A 418 -22.31 -5.56 -8.36
CA LEU A 418 -22.75 -6.81 -7.73
C LEU A 418 -21.86 -8.02 -8.06
N PRO A 419 -21.46 -8.26 -9.33
CA PRO A 419 -20.64 -9.40 -9.72
C PRO A 419 -19.13 -9.14 -9.62
N SER A 420 -18.67 -8.19 -8.81
CA SER A 420 -17.23 -7.92 -8.64
C SER A 420 -16.88 -7.76 -7.18
N ILE A 421 -15.66 -8.11 -6.81
CA ILE A 421 -15.14 -8.06 -5.45
C ILE A 421 -13.94 -7.14 -5.34
N ASP A 422 -13.68 -6.67 -4.13
CA ASP A 422 -12.56 -5.81 -3.79
C ASP A 422 -12.16 -6.03 -2.33
N ASP A 423 -10.93 -5.67 -1.97
CA ASP A 423 -10.45 -5.69 -0.59
C ASP A 423 -10.62 -4.33 0.09
N PHE A 424 -10.72 -4.35 1.42
CA PHE A 424 -10.64 -3.14 2.21
C PHE A 424 -9.20 -2.67 2.30
N THR A 425 -8.97 -1.38 2.08
CA THR A 425 -7.65 -0.78 2.25
C THR A 425 -7.52 -0.06 3.60
N ILE A 426 -6.29 0.08 4.09
CA ILE A 426 -6.00 0.94 5.25
C ILE A 426 -6.51 2.36 5.01
N GLY A 427 -6.40 2.82 3.74
CA GLY A 427 -6.90 4.11 3.32
C GLY A 427 -8.40 4.28 3.49
N PHE A 428 -9.18 3.24 3.21
CA PHE A 428 -10.64 3.23 3.41
C PHE A 428 -10.99 3.48 4.89
N ILE A 429 -10.35 2.75 5.81
CA ILE A 429 -10.63 2.90 7.24
C ILE A 429 -10.19 4.28 7.76
N ASN A 430 -9.00 4.74 7.37
CA ASN A 430 -8.48 6.04 7.78
C ASN A 430 -9.32 7.22 7.23
N ASP A 431 -9.92 7.07 6.05
CA ASP A 431 -10.86 8.04 5.48
C ASP A 431 -12.15 8.09 6.31
N ALA A 432 -12.72 6.95 6.65
CA ALA A 432 -13.90 6.87 7.53
C ALA A 432 -13.66 7.49 8.91
N LEU A 433 -12.44 7.41 9.43
CA LEU A 433 -12.02 8.00 10.72
C LEU A 433 -11.57 9.47 10.61
N GLY A 434 -11.69 10.10 9.45
CA GLY A 434 -11.43 11.52 9.24
C GLY A 434 -9.93 11.91 9.14
N SER A 435 -9.01 10.96 9.19
CA SER A 435 -7.57 11.25 9.11
C SER A 435 -7.08 11.54 7.68
N ARG A 436 -7.90 11.25 6.67
CA ARG A 436 -7.64 11.61 5.27
C ARG A 436 -8.96 11.95 4.58
N LYS A 437 -8.88 12.57 3.41
CA LYS A 437 -10.01 12.75 2.51
C LYS A 437 -9.95 11.68 1.41
N GLY A 438 -11.03 10.99 1.16
CA GLY A 438 -11.09 9.91 0.19
C GLY A 438 -12.51 9.64 -0.30
N ILE A 439 -13.02 8.44 -0.06
CA ILE A 439 -14.31 7.98 -0.58
C ILE A 439 -15.52 8.33 0.30
N PHE A 440 -15.30 8.80 1.51
CA PHE A 440 -16.38 9.24 2.41
C PHE A 440 -16.57 10.75 2.35
N LYS A 441 -17.83 11.19 2.33
CA LYS A 441 -18.18 12.62 2.33
C LYS A 441 -17.83 13.28 3.66
N SER A 442 -17.99 12.55 4.76
CA SER A 442 -17.72 12.99 6.13
C SER A 442 -17.20 11.82 6.98
N SER A 443 -16.42 12.11 8.01
CA SER A 443 -15.97 11.10 8.96
C SER A 443 -17.13 10.50 9.76
N ILE A 444 -16.89 9.35 10.38
CA ILE A 444 -17.89 8.73 11.27
C ILE A 444 -18.22 9.64 12.46
N PHE A 445 -17.23 10.34 12.99
CA PHE A 445 -17.43 11.28 14.10
C PHE A 445 -18.33 12.45 13.70
N GLU A 446 -18.12 13.04 12.52
CA GLU A 446 -18.95 14.12 11.99
C GLU A 446 -20.40 13.67 11.76
N ARG A 447 -20.62 12.46 11.25
CA ARG A 447 -21.98 11.92 11.04
C ARG A 447 -22.77 11.75 12.33
N PHE A 448 -22.08 11.45 13.43
CA PHE A 448 -22.70 11.30 14.75
C PHE A 448 -22.61 12.56 15.64
N GLY A 449 -22.10 13.68 15.08
CA GLY A 449 -22.05 14.97 15.76
C GLY A 449 -20.95 15.13 16.80
N PHE A 450 -19.94 14.26 16.80
CA PHE A 450 -18.79 14.34 17.71
C PHE A 450 -17.70 15.26 17.19
N LYS A 451 -17.15 16.07 18.10
CA LYS A 451 -16.05 17.01 17.85
C LYS A 451 -15.08 17.00 19.02
N GLU A 452 -13.86 17.48 18.77
CA GLU A 452 -12.89 17.79 19.81
C GLU A 452 -13.39 18.90 20.74
N SER A 453 -12.81 19.01 21.93
CA SER A 453 -13.21 20.01 22.94
C SER A 453 -13.07 21.47 22.45
N ASN A 454 -12.20 21.71 21.50
CA ASN A 454 -12.00 23.01 20.84
C ASN A 454 -12.93 23.24 19.63
N GLY A 455 -13.83 22.29 19.32
CA GLY A 455 -14.78 22.36 18.22
C GLY A 455 -14.25 21.82 16.89
N ASP A 456 -12.98 21.40 16.80
CA ASP A 456 -12.40 20.82 15.60
C ASP A 456 -12.98 19.43 15.29
N SER A 457 -12.85 19.02 14.02
CA SER A 457 -13.19 17.65 13.60
C SER A 457 -12.23 16.62 14.20
N ILE A 458 -12.77 15.57 14.79
CA ILE A 458 -11.99 14.43 15.28
C ILE A 458 -11.33 13.71 14.08
N LYS A 459 -10.03 13.45 14.19
CA LYS A 459 -9.21 12.78 13.17
C LYS A 459 -8.38 11.70 13.83
N VAL A 460 -8.69 10.44 13.51
CA VAL A 460 -8.00 9.28 14.07
C VAL A 460 -7.44 8.42 12.96
N THR A 461 -6.23 7.88 13.17
CA THR A 461 -5.63 6.87 12.31
C THR A 461 -5.72 5.48 12.95
N THR A 462 -5.84 4.45 12.14
CA THR A 462 -5.83 3.07 12.63
C THR A 462 -4.55 2.70 13.39
N HIS A 463 -3.44 3.42 13.13
CA HIS A 463 -2.17 3.19 13.83
C HIS A 463 -2.21 3.61 15.29
N GLN A 464 -3.02 4.62 15.64
CA GLN A 464 -3.16 5.13 17.01
C GLN A 464 -3.74 4.08 17.96
N PHE A 465 -4.68 3.23 17.48
CA PHE A 465 -5.26 2.14 18.28
C PHE A 465 -4.24 1.05 18.71
N ARG A 466 -3.10 0.99 18.05
CA ARG A 466 -2.02 0.09 18.45
C ARG A 466 -1.24 0.56 19.66
N HIS A 467 -1.30 1.85 19.98
CA HIS A 467 -0.59 2.46 21.11
C HIS A 467 -1.46 2.55 22.37
N TYR A 468 -2.75 2.35 22.20
CA TYR A 468 -3.73 2.24 23.28
C TYR A 468 -3.69 0.84 23.91
#